data_55404da4deeec50d0dc480e7dbb99b07
#
_entry.id   55404da4deeec50d0dc480e7dbb99b07
#
_cell.length_a   1.000
_cell.length_b   1.000
_cell.length_c   1.000
_cell.angle_alpha   90.00
_cell.angle_beta   90.00
_cell.angle_gamma   90.00
#
_symmetry.space_group_name_H-M   'P 1'
#
loop_
_entity.id
_entity.type
_entity.pdbx_description
1 polymer ?
#
loop_
_entity_poly.entity_id
_entity_poly.type
_entity_poly.pdbx_seq_one_letter_code
_entity_poly.pdbx_strand_id
1 'polypeptide(L)'
;WKAPRPRTHGPSSPPLFCCWRVAVGLRGEGGAPMASVLDSHFLALTAIVTLGYQFVFFVVTALLKFDKVTDFAGSTNFVILAILTFVLKGEWYFRQVVLTLLVVVWGLRLGIFLLMRILQWGEDKRFDEMRNNIAKLAVFWILQVVWVWTVSLPITIVNASGRNPSIQPQDIIGWIMWSVGITIETTADQQKLSFKNFPANRGKWCNVGVWKYSRHPNYFGEIFLWWGVFVASTPVLKGAEWLVIMGPIFLTLLLLFVSGIPLLEESADKRFGDIAEYRLYKMTTSPLIPLPPMVYGKLPRWFKAAVLFAFPLYSKNFPCEERLS
;
A
#
# COMPACT_ATOMS: atom_id res chain seq x y z
N TRP A 1 -60.29 -40.80 -21.73
CA TRP A 1 -59.18 -40.56 -20.81
C TRP A 1 -58.65 -39.19 -21.07
N LYS A 2 -58.99 -38.20 -20.19
CA LYS A 2 -58.45 -36.83 -20.21
C LYS A 2 -57.16 -36.78 -19.35
N ALA A 3 -56.04 -36.33 -19.91
CA ALA A 3 -54.81 -36.05 -19.21
C ALA A 3 -54.95 -34.80 -18.34
N PRO A 4 -54.34 -34.75 -17.15
CA PRO A 4 -54.42 -33.57 -16.28
C PRO A 4 -53.46 -32.45 -16.76
N ARG A 5 -53.92 -31.18 -16.64
CA ARG A 5 -53.13 -29.96 -16.94
C ARG A 5 -52.02 -29.76 -15.90
N PRO A 6 -50.87 -29.25 -16.30
CA PRO A 6 -49.82 -28.90 -15.35
C PRO A 6 -50.20 -27.64 -14.53
N ARG A 7 -49.92 -27.69 -13.23
CA ARG A 7 -50.06 -26.55 -12.30
C ARG A 7 -49.00 -25.49 -12.62
N THR A 8 -49.46 -24.27 -12.83
CA THR A 8 -48.62 -23.09 -12.89
C THR A 8 -48.14 -22.74 -11.48
N HIS A 9 -46.82 -22.85 -11.25
CA HIS A 9 -46.20 -22.28 -10.05
C HIS A 9 -46.23 -20.75 -10.16
N GLY A 10 -46.78 -20.09 -9.15
CA GLY A 10 -46.78 -18.64 -8.98
C GLY A 10 -45.34 -18.10 -8.76
N PRO A 11 -45.12 -16.82 -9.02
CA PRO A 11 -43.78 -16.24 -8.95
C PRO A 11 -43.25 -16.24 -7.51
N SER A 12 -42.11 -16.88 -7.33
CA SER A 12 -41.32 -16.78 -6.10
C SER A 12 -40.89 -15.32 -5.89
N SER A 13 -41.13 -14.80 -4.71
CA SER A 13 -40.67 -13.46 -4.26
C SER A 13 -39.18 -13.24 -4.53
N PRO A 14 -38.78 -12.11 -5.11
CA PRO A 14 -37.38 -11.81 -5.34
C PRO A 14 -36.64 -11.58 -4.00
N PRO A 15 -35.37 -12.00 -3.88
CA PRO A 15 -34.61 -11.80 -2.67
C PRO A 15 -34.43 -10.31 -2.37
N LEU A 16 -34.40 -9.95 -1.10
CA LEU A 16 -34.31 -8.60 -0.52
C LEU A 16 -33.18 -7.70 -1.09
N PHE A 17 -32.24 -8.26 -1.84
CA PHE A 17 -31.16 -7.54 -2.53
C PHE A 17 -31.59 -6.76 -3.79
N CYS A 18 -32.79 -7.00 -4.33
CA CYS A 18 -33.26 -6.30 -5.53
C CYS A 18 -33.77 -4.87 -5.22
N CYS A 19 -34.15 -4.59 -3.98
CA CYS A 19 -34.67 -3.26 -3.61
C CYS A 19 -33.60 -2.15 -3.51
N TRP A 20 -32.32 -2.51 -3.37
CA TRP A 20 -31.25 -1.52 -3.33
C TRP A 20 -30.87 -0.94 -4.70
N ARG A 21 -31.14 -1.66 -5.76
CA ARG A 21 -30.92 -1.17 -7.15
C ARG A 21 -31.87 -0.05 -7.56
N VAL A 22 -33.04 0.06 -6.91
CA VAL A 22 -34.05 1.08 -7.24
C VAL A 22 -33.78 2.41 -6.53
N ALA A 23 -33.07 2.40 -5.41
CA ALA A 23 -32.83 3.60 -4.60
C ALA A 23 -31.67 4.50 -5.13
N VAL A 24 -30.86 4.03 -6.09
CA VAL A 24 -29.78 4.79 -6.74
C VAL A 24 -30.15 5.13 -8.20
N GLY A 25 -31.32 4.81 -8.63
CA GLY A 25 -31.87 5.20 -9.93
C GLY A 25 -32.31 6.66 -9.95
N LEU A 26 -31.39 7.61 -9.93
CA LEU A 26 -31.61 9.02 -10.27
C LEU A 26 -31.86 9.13 -11.78
N ARG A 27 -33.08 8.82 -12.22
CA ARG A 27 -33.64 9.38 -13.45
C ARG A 27 -34.07 10.80 -13.13
N GLY A 28 -33.17 11.74 -13.31
CA GLY A 28 -33.48 13.17 -13.40
C GLY A 28 -33.36 13.59 -14.83
N GLU A 29 -34.49 13.78 -15.53
CA GLU A 29 -34.56 14.54 -16.73
C GLU A 29 -34.18 16.00 -16.38
N GLY A 30 -33.13 16.53 -16.98
CA GLY A 30 -32.78 17.97 -16.89
C GLY A 30 -31.61 18.34 -15.98
N GLY A 31 -30.45 17.70 -16.08
CA GLY A 31 -29.26 18.13 -15.37
C GLY A 31 -28.00 17.44 -15.88
N ALA A 32 -27.31 18.03 -16.85
CA ALA A 32 -25.87 17.74 -16.98
C ALA A 32 -25.22 18.34 -15.72
N PRO A 33 -24.35 17.67 -14.97
CA PRO A 33 -23.11 16.97 -15.28
C PRO A 33 -22.65 15.85 -14.33
N MET A 34 -23.52 15.20 -13.55
CA MET A 34 -23.03 14.09 -12.69
C MET A 34 -22.57 12.86 -13.49
N ALA A 35 -23.09 12.66 -14.69
CA ALA A 35 -22.66 11.59 -15.59
C ALA A 35 -21.22 11.77 -16.13
N SER A 36 -20.64 12.97 -16.08
CA SER A 36 -19.27 13.24 -16.55
C SER A 36 -18.19 12.89 -15.52
N VAL A 37 -18.55 12.71 -14.25
CA VAL A 37 -17.62 12.33 -13.17
C VAL A 37 -17.45 10.82 -13.05
N LEU A 38 -18.48 10.06 -13.47
CA LEU A 38 -18.43 8.60 -13.52
C LEU A 38 -17.88 8.18 -14.90
N ASP A 39 -16.56 8.26 -15.04
CA ASP A 39 -15.91 7.73 -16.23
C ASP A 39 -15.94 6.18 -16.22
N SER A 40 -15.80 5.58 -17.40
CA SER A 40 -15.90 4.13 -17.58
C SER A 40 -14.91 3.31 -16.73
N HIS A 41 -13.85 3.95 -16.25
CA HIS A 41 -12.77 3.35 -15.48
C HIS A 41 -12.65 3.86 -14.03
N PHE A 42 -13.56 4.72 -13.60
CA PHE A 42 -13.56 5.38 -12.28
C PHE A 42 -12.31 6.22 -11.97
N LEU A 43 -11.51 6.60 -12.98
CA LEU A 43 -10.25 7.32 -12.76
C LEU A 43 -10.49 8.74 -12.23
N ALA A 44 -11.41 9.50 -12.86
CA ALA A 44 -11.74 10.84 -12.40
C ALA A 44 -12.44 10.80 -11.03
N LEU A 45 -13.36 9.86 -10.83
CA LEU A 45 -14.06 9.69 -9.57
C LEU A 45 -13.07 9.41 -8.41
N THR A 46 -12.17 8.42 -8.60
CA THR A 46 -11.19 8.08 -7.56
C THR A 46 -10.18 9.18 -7.31
N ALA A 47 -9.80 9.96 -8.34
CA ALA A 47 -8.96 11.14 -8.18
C ALA A 47 -9.65 12.20 -7.31
N ILE A 48 -10.92 12.53 -7.61
CA ILE A 48 -11.72 13.53 -6.87
C ILE A 48 -11.91 13.07 -5.40
N VAL A 49 -12.28 11.81 -5.20
CA VAL A 49 -12.45 11.25 -3.84
C VAL A 49 -11.14 11.31 -3.06
N THR A 50 -10.01 10.92 -3.69
CA THR A 50 -8.70 11.00 -3.04
C THR A 50 -8.32 12.43 -2.69
N LEU A 51 -8.46 13.36 -3.63
CA LEU A 51 -8.19 14.80 -3.40
C LEU A 51 -9.04 15.35 -2.26
N GLY A 52 -10.35 15.12 -2.30
CA GLY A 52 -11.27 15.61 -1.27
C GLY A 52 -10.96 15.03 0.11
N TYR A 53 -10.74 13.71 0.18
CA TYR A 53 -10.42 13.02 1.42
C TYR A 53 -9.10 13.51 2.03
N GLN A 54 -8.04 13.56 1.25
CA GLN A 54 -6.73 14.04 1.71
C GLN A 54 -6.74 15.53 2.05
N PHE A 55 -7.52 16.34 1.34
CA PHE A 55 -7.69 17.75 1.64
C PHE A 55 -8.35 17.98 3.00
N VAL A 56 -9.37 17.21 3.36
CA VAL A 56 -10.00 17.29 4.69
C VAL A 56 -8.97 17.03 5.80
N PHE A 57 -8.16 15.97 5.67
CA PHE A 57 -7.12 15.66 6.65
C PHE A 57 -5.96 16.68 6.65
N PHE A 58 -5.62 17.24 5.49
CA PHE A 58 -4.68 18.36 5.41
C PHE A 58 -5.17 19.55 6.25
N VAL A 59 -6.44 19.95 6.10
CA VAL A 59 -7.03 21.05 6.86
C VAL A 59 -7.03 20.74 8.36
N VAL A 60 -7.43 19.52 8.74
CA VAL A 60 -7.41 19.08 10.15
C VAL A 60 -5.99 19.17 10.72
N THR A 61 -5.00 18.65 9.98
CA THR A 61 -3.60 18.67 10.43
C THR A 61 -3.04 20.10 10.51
N ALA A 62 -3.37 20.96 9.53
CA ALA A 62 -2.91 22.34 9.48
C ALA A 62 -3.49 23.19 10.62
N LEU A 63 -4.80 23.05 10.91
CA LEU A 63 -5.49 23.84 11.92
C LEU A 63 -5.21 23.34 13.34
N LEU A 64 -5.23 22.03 13.55
CA LEU A 64 -5.09 21.43 14.89
C LEU A 64 -3.64 21.07 15.24
N LYS A 65 -2.70 21.22 14.29
CA LYS A 65 -1.31 20.74 14.41
C LYS A 65 -1.23 19.27 14.83
N PHE A 66 -2.22 18.49 14.38
CA PHE A 66 -2.43 17.10 14.77
C PHE A 66 -2.04 16.18 13.59
N ASP A 67 -0.77 15.84 13.52
CA ASP A 67 -0.17 15.03 12.47
C ASP A 67 -0.33 13.50 12.65
N LYS A 68 -0.87 13.08 13.80
CA LYS A 68 -1.04 11.66 14.14
C LYS A 68 -1.96 10.89 13.20
N VAL A 69 -2.79 11.60 12.43
CA VAL A 69 -3.77 11.01 11.52
C VAL A 69 -3.26 10.87 10.08
N THR A 70 -2.07 11.36 9.76
CA THR A 70 -1.57 11.37 8.38
C THR A 70 -1.43 9.97 7.78
N ASP A 71 -0.72 9.09 8.48
CA ASP A 71 -0.51 7.71 8.04
C ASP A 71 -1.84 6.91 8.02
N PHE A 72 -2.73 7.18 9.00
CA PHE A 72 -4.07 6.61 9.04
C PHE A 72 -4.94 7.07 7.86
N ALA A 73 -4.90 8.36 7.52
CA ALA A 73 -5.62 8.91 6.37
C ALA A 73 -5.16 8.27 5.05
N GLY A 74 -3.85 8.03 4.90
CA GLY A 74 -3.31 7.33 3.72
C GLY A 74 -3.90 5.94 3.57
N SER A 75 -3.75 5.09 4.57
CA SER A 75 -4.17 3.69 4.52
C SER A 75 -5.70 3.52 4.39
N THR A 76 -6.49 4.32 5.11
CA THR A 76 -7.96 4.27 5.01
C THR A 76 -8.49 4.77 3.68
N ASN A 77 -7.80 5.66 3.00
CA ASN A 77 -8.21 6.11 1.67
C ASN A 77 -8.14 4.96 0.63
N PHE A 78 -7.13 4.07 0.70
CA PHE A 78 -7.12 2.86 -0.14
C PHE A 78 -8.35 1.98 0.09
N VAL A 79 -8.74 1.80 1.35
CA VAL A 79 -9.94 1.02 1.72
C VAL A 79 -11.20 1.65 1.10
N ILE A 80 -11.32 2.98 1.23
CA ILE A 80 -12.46 3.72 0.67
C ILE A 80 -12.52 3.56 -0.85
N LEU A 81 -11.41 3.73 -1.57
CA LEU A 81 -11.38 3.60 -3.03
C LEU A 81 -11.71 2.18 -3.48
N ALA A 82 -11.16 1.17 -2.81
CA ALA A 82 -11.42 -0.22 -3.14
C ALA A 82 -12.91 -0.59 -2.96
N ILE A 83 -13.51 -0.22 -1.83
CA ILE A 83 -14.93 -0.49 -1.56
C ILE A 83 -15.83 0.34 -2.47
N LEU A 84 -15.54 1.63 -2.66
CA LEU A 84 -16.34 2.53 -3.49
C LEU A 84 -16.45 2.01 -4.93
N THR A 85 -15.30 1.71 -5.56
CA THR A 85 -15.27 1.23 -6.95
C THR A 85 -15.93 -0.14 -7.11
N PHE A 86 -15.76 -1.02 -6.12
CA PHE A 86 -16.41 -2.33 -6.09
C PHE A 86 -17.94 -2.24 -6.00
N VAL A 87 -18.47 -1.42 -5.10
CA VAL A 87 -19.92 -1.23 -4.91
C VAL A 87 -20.55 -0.52 -6.09
N LEU A 88 -19.91 0.53 -6.63
CA LEU A 88 -20.47 1.30 -7.75
C LEU A 88 -20.62 0.48 -9.02
N LYS A 89 -19.70 -0.43 -9.31
CA LYS A 89 -19.79 -1.30 -10.48
C LYS A 89 -20.89 -2.34 -10.32
N GLY A 90 -21.00 -2.97 -9.15
CA GLY A 90 -22.05 -3.90 -8.80
C GLY A 90 -22.05 -5.23 -9.57
N GLU A 91 -20.94 -5.62 -10.20
CA GLU A 91 -20.81 -6.88 -10.95
C GLU A 91 -20.47 -8.07 -10.06
N TRP A 92 -19.73 -7.84 -8.97
CA TRP A 92 -19.41 -8.83 -7.92
C TRP A 92 -18.66 -10.08 -8.42
N TYR A 93 -17.81 -9.93 -9.44
CA TYR A 93 -17.00 -11.05 -9.92
C TYR A 93 -16.00 -11.51 -8.87
N PHE A 94 -15.71 -12.80 -8.83
CA PHE A 94 -14.84 -13.41 -7.81
C PHE A 94 -13.49 -12.70 -7.70
N ARG A 95 -12.83 -12.36 -8.82
CA ARG A 95 -11.56 -11.62 -8.84
C ARG A 95 -11.70 -10.24 -8.18
N GLN A 96 -12.78 -9.51 -8.48
CA GLN A 96 -13.05 -8.20 -7.87
C GLN A 96 -13.22 -8.33 -6.35
N VAL A 97 -14.00 -9.33 -5.90
CA VAL A 97 -14.21 -9.61 -4.47
C VAL A 97 -12.87 -9.89 -3.79
N VAL A 98 -12.08 -10.83 -4.34
CA VAL A 98 -10.79 -11.22 -3.73
C VAL A 98 -9.85 -10.02 -3.66
N LEU A 99 -9.60 -9.32 -4.77
CA LEU A 99 -8.66 -8.18 -4.78
C LEU A 99 -9.13 -7.03 -3.87
N THR A 100 -10.43 -6.75 -3.85
CA THR A 100 -10.97 -5.75 -2.91
C THR A 100 -10.73 -6.15 -1.46
N LEU A 101 -11.00 -7.42 -1.09
CA LEU A 101 -10.73 -7.92 0.26
C LEU A 101 -9.23 -7.85 0.61
N LEU A 102 -8.34 -8.20 -0.31
CA LEU A 102 -6.90 -8.11 -0.08
C LEU A 102 -6.47 -6.68 0.24
N VAL A 103 -6.93 -5.69 -0.53
CA VAL A 103 -6.62 -4.26 -0.29
C VAL A 103 -7.25 -3.77 1.02
N VAL A 104 -8.49 -4.17 1.32
CA VAL A 104 -9.17 -3.80 2.57
C VAL A 104 -8.43 -4.37 3.78
N VAL A 105 -8.05 -5.65 3.75
CA VAL A 105 -7.30 -6.30 4.84
C VAL A 105 -5.96 -5.61 5.06
N TRP A 106 -5.21 -5.33 3.99
CA TRP A 106 -3.94 -4.62 4.09
C TRP A 106 -4.11 -3.20 4.66
N GLY A 107 -5.06 -2.43 4.12
CA GLY A 107 -5.26 -1.04 4.51
C GLY A 107 -5.76 -0.90 5.95
N LEU A 108 -6.69 -1.75 6.40
CA LEU A 108 -7.18 -1.77 7.79
C LEU A 108 -6.07 -2.20 8.75
N ARG A 109 -5.34 -3.27 8.42
CA ARG A 109 -4.20 -3.75 9.24
C ARG A 109 -3.15 -2.66 9.39
N LEU A 110 -2.74 -2.01 8.28
CA LEU A 110 -1.74 -0.95 8.31
C LEU A 110 -2.24 0.27 9.11
N GLY A 111 -3.46 0.72 8.85
CA GLY A 111 -4.06 1.86 9.56
C GLY A 111 -4.16 1.64 11.06
N ILE A 112 -4.64 0.46 11.50
CA ILE A 112 -4.74 0.11 12.92
C ILE A 112 -3.34 0.04 13.56
N PHE A 113 -2.36 -0.60 12.87
CA PHE A 113 -0.98 -0.68 13.37
C PHE A 113 -0.35 0.70 13.56
N LEU A 114 -0.48 1.57 12.56
CA LEU A 114 0.10 2.92 12.61
C LEU A 114 -0.56 3.77 13.69
N LEU A 115 -1.88 3.65 13.83
CA LEU A 115 -2.61 4.32 14.91
C LEU A 115 -2.16 3.85 16.30
N MET A 116 -2.08 2.53 16.52
CA MET A 116 -1.58 1.95 17.77
C MET A 116 -0.15 2.41 18.08
N ARG A 117 0.72 2.42 17.07
CA ARG A 117 2.12 2.87 17.20
C ARG A 117 2.21 4.31 17.69
N ILE A 118 1.41 5.20 17.12
CA ILE A 118 1.40 6.62 17.50
C ILE A 118 0.81 6.82 18.89
N LEU A 119 -0.23 6.10 19.24
CA LEU A 119 -0.81 6.17 20.59
C LEU A 119 0.18 5.70 21.67
N GLN A 120 1.04 4.71 21.37
CA GLN A 120 2.03 4.18 22.31
C GLN A 120 3.30 5.05 22.41
N TRP A 121 3.81 5.59 21.27
CA TRP A 121 5.11 6.25 21.23
C TRP A 121 5.05 7.77 21.15
N GLY A 122 3.84 8.33 21.00
CA GLY A 122 3.63 9.77 20.94
C GLY A 122 3.85 10.35 19.54
N GLU A 123 4.49 11.53 19.49
CA GLU A 123 4.62 12.29 18.23
C GLU A 123 5.65 11.69 17.27
N ASP A 124 5.34 11.78 15.97
CA ASP A 124 6.27 11.40 14.92
C ASP A 124 7.19 12.58 14.58
N LYS A 125 8.49 12.42 14.87
CA LYS A 125 9.51 13.46 14.65
C LYS A 125 9.67 13.88 13.18
N ARG A 126 9.17 13.09 12.23
CA ARG A 126 9.18 13.47 10.81
C ARG A 126 8.38 14.75 10.54
N PHE A 127 7.40 15.04 11.38
CA PHE A 127 6.51 16.18 11.23
C PHE A 127 6.93 17.42 12.02
N ASP A 128 7.97 17.35 12.87
CA ASP A 128 8.41 18.48 13.70
C ASP A 128 8.72 19.75 12.86
N GLU A 129 9.42 19.58 11.74
CA GLU A 129 9.70 20.68 10.82
C GLU A 129 8.49 21.08 9.96
N MET A 130 7.57 20.15 9.67
CA MET A 130 6.40 20.39 8.82
C MET A 130 5.28 21.11 9.58
N ARG A 131 5.18 20.93 10.92
CA ARG A 131 4.15 21.58 11.76
C ARG A 131 4.16 23.10 11.67
N ASN A 132 5.33 23.68 11.44
CA ASN A 132 5.51 25.13 11.38
C ASN A 132 5.68 25.65 9.93
N ASN A 133 5.62 24.79 8.92
CA ASN A 133 5.78 25.15 7.52
C ASN A 133 4.66 24.56 6.67
N ILE A 134 3.63 25.38 6.41
CA ILE A 134 2.46 24.96 5.65
C ILE A 134 2.78 24.51 4.22
N ALA A 135 3.85 25.06 3.60
CA ALA A 135 4.26 24.65 2.26
C ALA A 135 4.87 23.24 2.27
N LYS A 136 5.72 22.91 3.25
CA LYS A 136 6.23 21.52 3.42
C LYS A 136 5.10 20.55 3.71
N LEU A 137 4.14 20.95 4.55
CA LEU A 137 2.95 20.16 4.84
C LEU A 137 2.10 19.92 3.59
N ALA A 138 1.86 20.96 2.78
CA ALA A 138 1.10 20.83 1.53
C ALA A 138 1.80 19.89 0.53
N VAL A 139 3.11 19.98 0.37
CA VAL A 139 3.89 19.07 -0.49
C VAL A 139 3.74 17.63 -0.02
N PHE A 140 3.80 17.36 1.30
CA PHE A 140 3.58 16.03 1.85
C PHE A 140 2.19 15.48 1.47
N TRP A 141 1.12 16.28 1.65
CA TRP A 141 -0.24 15.86 1.32
C TRP A 141 -0.48 15.68 -0.18
N ILE A 142 0.16 16.49 -1.03
CA ILE A 142 0.11 16.30 -2.49
C ILE A 142 0.79 14.97 -2.88
N LEU A 143 1.96 14.67 -2.32
CA LEU A 143 2.63 13.39 -2.53
C LEU A 143 1.77 12.22 -2.06
N GLN A 144 1.05 12.38 -0.95
CA GLN A 144 0.14 11.36 -0.44
C GLN A 144 -1.06 11.13 -1.36
N VAL A 145 -1.64 12.19 -1.95
CA VAL A 145 -2.69 12.08 -2.99
C VAL A 145 -2.17 11.27 -4.18
N VAL A 146 -1.00 11.65 -4.71
CA VAL A 146 -0.38 10.96 -5.85
C VAL A 146 -0.10 9.50 -5.51
N TRP A 147 0.46 9.22 -4.34
CA TRP A 147 0.74 7.86 -3.88
C TRP A 147 -0.54 7.02 -3.80
N VAL A 148 -1.55 7.45 -3.07
CA VAL A 148 -2.79 6.69 -2.87
C VAL A 148 -3.48 6.43 -4.20
N TRP A 149 -3.66 7.48 -5.03
CA TRP A 149 -4.37 7.34 -6.29
C TRP A 149 -3.62 6.43 -7.26
N THR A 150 -2.31 6.64 -7.45
CA THR A 150 -1.51 5.88 -8.42
C THR A 150 -1.40 4.40 -8.02
N VAL A 151 -1.15 4.11 -6.74
CA VAL A 151 -0.99 2.74 -6.26
C VAL A 151 -2.32 1.98 -6.25
N SER A 152 -3.46 2.66 -6.12
CA SER A 152 -4.79 2.03 -6.20
C SER A 152 -5.28 1.76 -7.62
N LEU A 153 -4.58 2.21 -8.68
CA LEU A 153 -5.03 2.03 -10.07
C LEU A 153 -5.32 0.56 -10.45
N PRO A 154 -4.50 -0.45 -10.09
CA PRO A 154 -4.78 -1.83 -10.44
C PRO A 154 -6.14 -2.30 -9.93
N ILE A 155 -6.47 -2.06 -8.66
CA ILE A 155 -7.77 -2.45 -8.09
C ILE A 155 -8.92 -1.62 -8.68
N THR A 156 -8.71 -0.33 -8.94
CA THR A 156 -9.70 0.55 -9.55
C THR A 156 -10.12 0.03 -10.93
N ILE A 157 -9.16 -0.32 -11.80
CA ILE A 157 -9.44 -0.86 -13.14
C ILE A 157 -10.10 -2.23 -13.08
N VAL A 158 -9.66 -3.12 -12.19
CA VAL A 158 -10.32 -4.42 -11.99
C VAL A 158 -11.78 -4.24 -11.60
N ASN A 159 -12.06 -3.37 -10.64
CA ASN A 159 -13.42 -3.11 -10.18
C ASN A 159 -14.29 -2.40 -11.23
N ALA A 160 -13.71 -1.54 -12.06
CA ALA A 160 -14.42 -0.90 -13.17
C ALA A 160 -14.71 -1.86 -14.34
N SER A 161 -13.94 -2.95 -14.46
CA SER A 161 -14.03 -3.87 -15.60
C SER A 161 -15.29 -4.73 -15.56
N GLY A 162 -16.02 -4.80 -16.68
CA GLY A 162 -17.08 -5.79 -16.90
C GLY A 162 -16.56 -7.15 -17.41
N ARG A 163 -15.24 -7.33 -17.51
CA ARG A 163 -14.61 -8.56 -17.99
C ARG A 163 -14.40 -9.54 -16.82
N ASN A 164 -14.80 -10.80 -17.05
CA ASN A 164 -14.64 -11.85 -16.04
C ASN A 164 -14.05 -13.13 -16.68
N PRO A 165 -12.77 -13.10 -17.11
CA PRO A 165 -12.14 -14.34 -17.58
C PRO A 165 -12.05 -15.36 -16.43
N SER A 166 -12.00 -16.64 -16.75
CA SER A 166 -11.75 -17.71 -15.78
C SER A 166 -10.48 -17.44 -14.98
N ILE A 167 -10.35 -18.06 -13.81
CA ILE A 167 -9.15 -17.95 -12.96
C ILE A 167 -7.94 -18.43 -13.76
N GLN A 168 -6.90 -17.63 -13.79
CA GLN A 168 -5.67 -17.85 -14.52
C GLN A 168 -4.47 -18.01 -13.55
N PRO A 169 -3.33 -18.56 -14.00
CA PRO A 169 -2.15 -18.68 -13.16
C PRO A 169 -1.70 -17.35 -12.53
N GLN A 170 -1.89 -16.22 -13.23
CA GLN A 170 -1.57 -14.88 -12.73
C GLN A 170 -2.36 -14.51 -11.48
N ASP A 171 -3.62 -14.92 -11.40
CA ASP A 171 -4.44 -14.70 -10.20
C ASP A 171 -3.80 -15.40 -8.99
N ILE A 172 -3.47 -16.70 -9.16
CA ILE A 172 -2.89 -17.52 -8.08
C ILE A 172 -1.51 -16.98 -7.67
N ILE A 173 -0.66 -16.67 -8.65
CA ILE A 173 0.68 -16.09 -8.39
C ILE A 173 0.52 -14.77 -7.62
N GLY A 174 -0.35 -13.87 -8.08
CA GLY A 174 -0.57 -12.59 -7.43
C GLY A 174 -1.08 -12.73 -5.99
N TRP A 175 -2.01 -13.67 -5.73
CA TRP A 175 -2.50 -13.94 -4.38
C TRP A 175 -1.44 -14.55 -3.46
N ILE A 176 -0.57 -15.42 -3.98
CA ILE A 176 0.58 -15.95 -3.24
C ILE A 176 1.56 -14.82 -2.92
N MET A 177 1.90 -13.98 -3.89
CA MET A 177 2.78 -12.83 -3.69
C MET A 177 2.21 -11.89 -2.61
N TRP A 178 0.92 -11.59 -2.67
CA TRP A 178 0.25 -10.77 -1.67
C TRP A 178 0.33 -11.42 -0.28
N SER A 179 0.02 -12.72 -0.17
CA SER A 179 0.03 -13.45 1.10
C SER A 179 1.42 -13.50 1.73
N VAL A 180 2.45 -13.73 0.93
CA VAL A 180 3.85 -13.69 1.40
C VAL A 180 4.22 -12.26 1.83
N GLY A 181 3.87 -11.27 1.01
CA GLY A 181 4.18 -9.86 1.30
C GLY A 181 3.56 -9.39 2.61
N ILE A 182 2.26 -9.60 2.81
CA ILE A 182 1.57 -9.19 4.04
C ILE A 182 2.10 -9.91 5.27
N THR A 183 2.49 -11.19 5.13
CA THR A 183 3.09 -11.96 6.22
C THR A 183 4.44 -11.39 6.65
N ILE A 184 5.31 -11.08 5.68
CA ILE A 184 6.63 -10.49 5.96
C ILE A 184 6.45 -9.10 6.57
N GLU A 185 5.60 -8.24 6.00
CA GLU A 185 5.33 -6.89 6.48
C GLU A 185 4.81 -6.91 7.93
N THR A 186 3.78 -7.72 8.20
CA THR A 186 3.18 -7.84 9.53
C THR A 186 4.18 -8.37 10.55
N THR A 187 4.94 -9.41 10.18
CA THR A 187 5.97 -9.99 11.06
C THR A 187 7.06 -8.98 11.37
N ALA A 188 7.53 -8.24 10.36
CA ALA A 188 8.54 -7.21 10.54
C ALA A 188 8.08 -6.10 11.48
N ASP A 189 6.87 -5.60 11.29
CA ASP A 189 6.28 -4.55 12.12
C ASP A 189 6.13 -5.00 13.58
N GLN A 190 5.60 -6.21 13.83
CA GLN A 190 5.44 -6.77 15.17
C GLN A 190 6.79 -7.02 15.87
N GLN A 191 7.77 -7.57 15.15
CA GLN A 191 9.11 -7.77 15.70
C GLN A 191 9.78 -6.46 16.08
N LYS A 192 9.67 -5.41 15.23
CA LYS A 192 10.22 -4.08 15.53
C LYS A 192 9.51 -3.41 16.71
N LEU A 193 8.19 -3.55 16.79
CA LEU A 193 7.40 -3.04 17.91
C LEU A 193 7.81 -3.70 19.23
N SER A 194 7.83 -5.04 19.27
CA SER A 194 8.24 -5.81 20.43
C SER A 194 9.69 -5.51 20.84
N PHE A 195 10.61 -5.44 19.87
CA PHE A 195 12.00 -5.09 20.12
C PHE A 195 12.16 -3.72 20.80
N LYS A 196 11.45 -2.72 20.32
CA LYS A 196 11.52 -1.35 20.86
C LYS A 196 10.85 -1.21 22.22
N ASN A 197 9.80 -2.00 22.49
CA ASN A 197 9.11 -1.97 23.78
C ASN A 197 9.91 -2.65 24.90
N PHE A 198 10.90 -3.47 24.55
CA PHE A 198 11.73 -4.14 25.55
C PHE A 198 12.81 -3.20 26.09
N PRO A 199 12.84 -2.90 27.42
CA PRO A 199 13.73 -1.86 27.99
C PRO A 199 15.23 -2.09 27.72
N ALA A 200 15.69 -3.35 27.69
CA ALA A 200 17.09 -3.70 27.42
C ALA A 200 17.55 -3.37 25.97
N ASN A 201 16.62 -3.07 25.07
CA ASN A 201 16.89 -2.73 23.68
C ASN A 201 16.89 -1.21 23.44
N ARG A 202 16.72 -0.39 24.48
CA ARG A 202 16.79 1.08 24.35
C ARG A 202 18.15 1.49 23.78
N GLY A 203 18.10 2.33 22.76
CA GLY A 203 19.33 2.80 22.10
C GLY A 203 19.95 1.81 21.11
N LYS A 204 19.31 0.68 20.81
CA LYS A 204 19.78 -0.32 19.83
C LYS A 204 18.94 -0.30 18.57
N TRP A 205 19.52 -0.76 17.45
CA TRP A 205 18.81 -1.01 16.21
C TRP A 205 18.19 -2.42 16.24
N CYS A 206 17.08 -2.60 15.51
CA CYS A 206 16.43 -3.91 15.42
C CYS A 206 17.17 -4.78 14.42
N ASN A 207 17.71 -5.90 14.91
CA ASN A 207 18.46 -6.90 14.14
C ASN A 207 17.99 -8.34 14.45
N VAL A 208 16.73 -8.50 14.86
CA VAL A 208 16.15 -9.80 15.26
C VAL A 208 15.14 -10.29 14.21
N GLY A 209 14.91 -11.60 14.18
CA GLY A 209 13.95 -12.22 13.27
C GLY A 209 14.20 -11.88 11.81
N VAL A 210 13.20 -11.34 11.10
CA VAL A 210 13.33 -10.96 9.67
C VAL A 210 14.28 -9.79 9.44
N TRP A 211 14.53 -8.96 10.48
CA TRP A 211 15.50 -7.86 10.46
C TRP A 211 16.96 -8.30 10.39
N LYS A 212 17.24 -9.60 10.58
CA LYS A 212 18.56 -10.18 10.30
C LYS A 212 18.83 -10.34 8.81
N TYR A 213 17.79 -10.48 8.01
CA TYR A 213 17.88 -10.80 6.58
C TYR A 213 17.71 -9.58 5.69
N SER A 214 17.00 -8.56 6.18
CA SER A 214 16.79 -7.27 5.51
C SER A 214 16.75 -6.15 6.54
N ARG A 215 17.26 -4.96 6.16
CA ARG A 215 17.17 -3.77 7.01
C ARG A 215 15.79 -3.08 6.93
N HIS A 216 15.02 -3.38 5.87
CA HIS A 216 13.67 -2.86 5.67
C HIS A 216 12.70 -3.96 5.17
N PRO A 217 12.53 -5.05 5.96
CA PRO A 217 11.71 -6.19 5.52
C PRO A 217 10.23 -5.83 5.39
N ASN A 218 9.73 -4.86 6.16
CA ASN A 218 8.38 -4.35 6.02
C ASN A 218 8.16 -3.67 4.65
N TYR A 219 9.09 -2.86 4.16
CA TYR A 219 9.00 -2.27 2.82
C TYR A 219 9.12 -3.31 1.71
N PHE A 220 9.93 -4.34 1.90
CA PHE A 220 9.94 -5.47 0.97
C PHE A 220 8.56 -6.12 0.89
N GLY A 221 7.95 -6.39 2.04
CA GLY A 221 6.60 -6.97 2.12
C GLY A 221 5.56 -6.11 1.40
N GLU A 222 5.55 -4.80 1.67
CA GLU A 222 4.64 -3.83 1.05
C GLU A 222 4.82 -3.75 -0.47
N ILE A 223 6.04 -3.63 -0.97
CA ILE A 223 6.32 -3.64 -2.41
C ILE A 223 5.84 -4.97 -3.02
N PHE A 224 6.18 -6.10 -2.40
CA PHE A 224 5.89 -7.42 -2.95
C PHE A 224 4.39 -7.71 -3.02
N LEU A 225 3.60 -7.30 -2.03
CA LEU A 225 2.15 -7.47 -2.06
C LEU A 225 1.47 -6.58 -3.10
N TRP A 226 1.93 -5.33 -3.33
CA TRP A 226 1.35 -4.47 -4.37
C TRP A 226 1.72 -4.92 -5.79
N TRP A 227 2.91 -5.49 -5.99
CA TRP A 227 3.21 -6.22 -7.23
C TRP A 227 2.30 -7.44 -7.39
N GLY A 228 1.95 -8.15 -6.29
CA GLY A 228 0.97 -9.23 -6.29
C GLY A 228 -0.43 -8.77 -6.72
N VAL A 229 -0.91 -7.63 -6.23
CA VAL A 229 -2.18 -7.03 -6.66
C VAL A 229 -2.15 -6.73 -8.17
N PHE A 230 -1.07 -6.13 -8.67
CA PHE A 230 -0.91 -5.89 -10.11
C PHE A 230 -0.92 -7.18 -10.92
N VAL A 231 -0.13 -8.19 -10.53
CA VAL A 231 -0.08 -9.49 -11.24
C VAL A 231 -1.47 -10.12 -11.30
N ALA A 232 -2.23 -10.13 -10.20
CA ALA A 232 -3.59 -10.65 -10.17
C ALA A 232 -4.60 -9.79 -10.96
N SER A 233 -4.27 -8.54 -11.30
CA SER A 233 -5.10 -7.69 -12.15
C SER A 233 -4.92 -7.94 -13.65
N THR A 234 -3.77 -8.51 -14.05
CA THR A 234 -3.38 -8.64 -15.46
C THR A 234 -4.36 -9.41 -16.36
N PRO A 235 -5.11 -10.44 -15.88
CA PRO A 235 -6.06 -11.16 -16.72
C PRO A 235 -7.18 -10.31 -17.32
N VAL A 236 -7.50 -9.18 -16.69
CA VAL A 236 -8.57 -8.28 -17.17
C VAL A 236 -8.05 -7.08 -17.94
N LEU A 237 -6.74 -6.80 -17.95
CA LEU A 237 -6.16 -5.61 -18.55
C LEU A 237 -6.13 -5.68 -20.06
N LYS A 238 -6.48 -4.57 -20.75
CA LYS A 238 -6.39 -4.42 -22.22
C LYS A 238 -5.88 -3.04 -22.60
N GLY A 239 -5.08 -2.98 -23.66
CA GLY A 239 -4.62 -1.71 -24.23
C GLY A 239 -3.97 -0.80 -23.19
N ALA A 240 -4.47 0.44 -23.07
CA ALA A 240 -3.94 1.44 -22.15
C ALA A 240 -4.13 1.10 -20.67
N GLU A 241 -5.01 0.14 -20.29
CA GLU A 241 -5.18 -0.27 -18.90
C GLU A 241 -3.90 -0.87 -18.30
N TRP A 242 -2.97 -1.36 -19.13
CA TRP A 242 -1.64 -1.80 -18.67
C TRP A 242 -0.82 -0.71 -18.00
N LEU A 243 -1.16 0.56 -18.20
CA LEU A 243 -0.51 1.68 -17.51
C LEU A 243 -0.68 1.64 -15.98
N VAL A 244 -1.60 0.82 -15.45
CA VAL A 244 -1.73 0.59 -14.01
C VAL A 244 -0.47 -0.03 -13.37
N ILE A 245 0.46 -0.58 -14.17
CA ILE A 245 1.80 -1.01 -13.72
C ILE A 245 2.56 0.15 -13.07
N MET A 246 2.22 1.39 -13.43
CA MET A 246 2.81 2.57 -12.77
C MET A 246 2.51 2.62 -11.26
N GLY A 247 1.46 1.95 -10.79
CA GLY A 247 1.15 1.85 -9.35
C GLY A 247 2.28 1.21 -8.55
N PRO A 248 2.57 -0.10 -8.73
CA PRO A 248 3.65 -0.76 -8.02
C PRO A 248 5.04 -0.20 -8.36
N ILE A 249 5.28 0.32 -9.59
CA ILE A 249 6.53 1.01 -9.94
C ILE A 249 6.68 2.27 -9.09
N PHE A 250 5.64 3.12 -9.03
CA PHE A 250 5.66 4.36 -8.26
C PHE A 250 5.93 4.07 -6.78
N LEU A 251 5.22 3.10 -6.18
CA LEU A 251 5.46 2.70 -4.79
C LEU A 251 6.91 2.25 -4.57
N THR A 252 7.43 1.42 -5.47
CA THR A 252 8.82 0.94 -5.39
C THR A 252 9.81 2.10 -5.42
N LEU A 253 9.66 3.03 -6.37
CA LEU A 253 10.53 4.19 -6.49
C LEU A 253 10.38 5.17 -5.31
N LEU A 254 9.15 5.38 -4.82
CA LEU A 254 8.87 6.22 -3.67
C LEU A 254 9.62 5.71 -2.42
N LEU A 255 9.54 4.41 -2.14
CA LEU A 255 10.18 3.80 -0.97
C LEU A 255 11.70 3.70 -1.11
N LEU A 256 12.21 3.45 -2.33
CA LEU A 256 13.64 3.36 -2.58
C LEU A 256 14.36 4.72 -2.59
N PHE A 257 13.71 5.79 -3.06
CA PHE A 257 14.43 7.02 -3.37
C PHE A 257 13.91 8.28 -2.67
N VAL A 258 12.67 8.31 -2.20
CA VAL A 258 12.04 9.56 -1.73
C VAL A 258 11.72 9.53 -0.24
N SER A 259 10.79 8.67 0.20
CA SER A 259 10.22 8.77 1.55
C SER A 259 10.47 7.57 2.45
N GLY A 260 11.05 6.50 1.95
CA GLY A 260 11.22 5.26 2.71
C GLY A 260 12.64 5.06 3.22
N ILE A 261 13.37 4.20 2.52
CA ILE A 261 14.71 3.72 2.90
C ILE A 261 15.70 4.87 3.12
N PRO A 262 15.82 5.88 2.23
CA PRO A 262 16.85 6.91 2.40
C PRO A 262 16.77 7.66 3.75
N LEU A 263 15.56 8.05 4.14
CA LEU A 263 15.35 8.81 5.37
C LEU A 263 15.63 7.95 6.62
N LEU A 264 15.24 6.66 6.58
CA LEU A 264 15.48 5.74 7.69
C LEU A 264 16.96 5.38 7.82
N GLU A 265 17.66 5.13 6.70
CA GLU A 265 19.09 4.84 6.68
C GLU A 265 19.89 6.06 7.19
N GLU A 266 19.57 7.27 6.73
CA GLU A 266 20.20 8.50 7.20
C GLU A 266 20.00 8.71 8.71
N SER A 267 18.77 8.51 9.20
CA SER A 267 18.46 8.62 10.63
C SER A 267 19.19 7.57 11.48
N ALA A 268 19.29 6.34 10.96
CA ALA A 268 19.99 5.25 11.63
C ALA A 268 21.51 5.48 11.64
N ASP A 269 22.08 5.95 10.53
CA ASP A 269 23.51 6.28 10.42
C ASP A 269 23.91 7.41 11.38
N LYS A 270 23.11 8.48 11.47
CA LYS A 270 23.35 9.56 12.44
C LYS A 270 23.32 9.08 13.89
N ARG A 271 22.54 8.04 14.17
CA ARG A 271 22.36 7.55 15.54
C ARG A 271 23.33 6.45 15.93
N PHE A 272 23.68 5.57 15.00
CA PHE A 272 24.41 4.32 15.27
C PHE A 272 25.72 4.20 14.46
N GLY A 273 26.01 5.14 13.56
CA GLY A 273 27.13 5.04 12.60
C GLY A 273 28.50 4.88 13.25
N ASP A 274 28.67 5.38 14.48
CA ASP A 274 29.93 5.25 15.23
C ASP A 274 30.13 3.86 15.88
N ILE A 275 29.09 3.02 15.88
CA ILE A 275 29.10 1.69 16.52
C ILE A 275 29.58 0.64 15.50
N ALA A 276 30.68 -0.04 15.80
CA ALA A 276 31.29 -1.03 14.91
C ALA A 276 30.34 -2.18 14.54
N GLU A 277 29.56 -2.68 15.51
CA GLU A 277 28.59 -3.74 15.31
C GLU A 277 27.44 -3.30 14.37
N TYR A 278 27.03 -2.03 14.41
CA TYR A 278 26.04 -1.48 13.48
C TYR A 278 26.61 -1.43 12.07
N ARG A 279 27.85 -0.98 11.91
CA ARG A 279 28.52 -0.95 10.60
C ARG A 279 28.62 -2.34 10.00
N LEU A 280 29.03 -3.34 10.80
CA LEU A 280 29.06 -4.74 10.38
C LEU A 280 27.68 -5.24 9.95
N TYR A 281 26.64 -4.96 10.76
CA TYR A 281 25.25 -5.30 10.41
C TYR A 281 24.86 -4.66 9.06
N LYS A 282 25.17 -3.39 8.84
CA LYS A 282 24.83 -2.69 7.60
C LYS A 282 25.55 -3.26 6.38
N MET A 283 26.81 -3.66 6.50
CA MET A 283 27.61 -4.24 5.42
C MET A 283 27.17 -5.67 5.08
N THR A 284 26.66 -6.43 6.05
CA THR A 284 26.29 -7.85 5.89
C THR A 284 24.80 -8.08 5.68
N THR A 285 23.95 -7.06 5.83
CA THR A 285 22.50 -7.20 5.71
C THR A 285 21.96 -6.40 4.52
N SER A 286 21.18 -7.06 3.67
CA SER A 286 20.55 -6.43 2.51
C SER A 286 19.66 -5.25 2.90
N PRO A 287 19.62 -4.15 2.13
CA PRO A 287 18.72 -3.04 2.42
C PRO A 287 17.24 -3.38 2.25
N LEU A 288 16.88 -4.19 1.24
CA LEU A 288 15.48 -4.47 0.93
C LEU A 288 15.19 -5.97 0.83
N ILE A 289 15.79 -6.68 -0.14
CA ILE A 289 15.47 -8.08 -0.41
C ILE A 289 16.04 -8.97 0.70
N PRO A 290 15.21 -9.78 1.41
CA PRO A 290 15.70 -10.63 2.49
C PRO A 290 16.67 -11.70 2.00
N LEU A 291 17.90 -11.66 2.49
CA LEU A 291 18.95 -12.64 2.19
C LEU A 291 19.75 -13.00 3.45
N PRO A 292 20.19 -14.25 3.59
CA PRO A 292 21.10 -14.62 4.68
C PRO A 292 22.37 -13.75 4.67
N PRO A 293 22.80 -13.19 5.82
CA PRO A 293 23.98 -12.33 5.90
C PRO A 293 25.25 -12.96 5.33
N MET A 294 25.42 -14.28 5.52
CA MET A 294 26.55 -15.03 4.96
C MET A 294 26.58 -15.05 3.43
N VAL A 295 25.41 -15.00 2.80
CA VAL A 295 25.28 -14.92 1.33
C VAL A 295 25.50 -13.49 0.89
N TYR A 296 24.74 -12.54 1.45
CA TYR A 296 24.81 -11.13 1.09
C TYR A 296 26.24 -10.58 1.24
N GLY A 297 26.94 -10.89 2.33
CA GLY A 297 28.30 -10.43 2.57
C GLY A 297 29.30 -10.80 1.46
N LYS A 298 29.13 -11.97 0.82
CA LYS A 298 30.01 -12.49 -0.24
C LYS A 298 29.68 -11.99 -1.65
N LEU A 299 28.53 -11.33 -1.86
CA LEU A 299 28.12 -10.87 -3.18
C LEU A 299 28.93 -9.67 -3.65
N PRO A 300 29.26 -9.56 -4.94
CA PRO A 300 29.97 -8.42 -5.48
C PRO A 300 29.10 -7.15 -5.43
N ARG A 301 29.72 -5.99 -5.33
CA ARG A 301 29.04 -4.69 -5.17
C ARG A 301 28.06 -4.37 -6.29
N TRP A 302 28.44 -4.64 -7.53
CA TRP A 302 27.58 -4.39 -8.67
C TRP A 302 26.25 -5.17 -8.56
N PHE A 303 26.34 -6.43 -8.08
CA PHE A 303 25.16 -7.27 -7.88
C PHE A 303 24.29 -6.74 -6.71
N LYS A 304 24.93 -6.36 -5.60
CA LYS A 304 24.23 -5.73 -4.47
C LYS A 304 23.49 -4.46 -4.93
N ALA A 305 24.13 -3.63 -5.77
CA ALA A 305 23.51 -2.39 -6.25
C ALA A 305 22.40 -2.64 -7.29
N ALA A 306 22.66 -3.47 -8.29
CA ALA A 306 21.75 -3.67 -9.41
C ALA A 306 20.54 -4.54 -9.08
N VAL A 307 20.74 -5.59 -8.25
CA VAL A 307 19.70 -6.60 -7.98
C VAL A 307 19.11 -6.46 -6.59
N LEU A 308 19.92 -6.06 -5.60
CA LEU A 308 19.49 -6.00 -4.20
C LEU A 308 19.22 -4.58 -3.72
N PHE A 309 19.25 -3.61 -4.62
CA PHE A 309 18.95 -2.19 -4.35
C PHE A 309 19.86 -1.55 -3.29
N ALA A 310 21.10 -2.03 -3.17
CA ALA A 310 22.08 -1.47 -2.24
C ALA A 310 22.75 -0.23 -2.83
N PHE A 311 22.00 0.87 -2.89
CA PHE A 311 22.48 2.09 -3.52
C PHE A 311 23.48 2.86 -2.63
N PRO A 312 24.51 3.51 -3.22
CA PRO A 312 25.46 4.33 -2.48
C PRO A 312 24.81 5.45 -1.66
N LEU A 313 23.64 5.92 -2.10
CA LEU A 313 22.89 6.98 -1.40
C LEU A 313 22.47 6.60 0.04
N TYR A 314 22.43 5.28 0.36
CA TYR A 314 22.09 4.81 1.70
C TYR A 314 23.27 4.81 2.68
N SER A 315 24.45 5.20 2.25
CA SER A 315 25.66 5.19 3.07
C SER A 315 26.44 6.51 2.97
N LYS A 316 25.75 7.63 2.70
CA LYS A 316 26.38 8.94 2.53
C LYS A 316 27.17 9.41 3.76
N ASN A 317 26.73 9.01 4.95
CA ASN A 317 27.30 9.44 6.22
C ASN A 317 28.42 8.53 6.73
N PHE A 318 28.77 7.48 5.98
CA PHE A 318 29.90 6.60 6.35
C PHE A 318 31.24 7.16 5.83
N PRO A 319 32.36 6.93 6.55
CA PRO A 319 33.71 7.25 6.07
C PRO A 319 33.97 6.64 4.69
N CYS A 320 34.81 7.35 3.87
CA CYS A 320 35.04 6.94 2.47
C CYS A 320 35.60 5.52 2.32
N GLU A 321 36.42 5.06 3.26
CA GLU A 321 37.04 3.73 3.26
C GLU A 321 36.02 2.61 3.46
N GLU A 322 34.98 2.82 4.26
CA GLU A 322 33.91 1.83 4.51
C GLU A 322 32.81 1.87 3.44
N ARG A 323 32.67 2.95 2.68
CA ARG A 323 31.78 3.01 1.51
C ARG A 323 32.25 2.12 0.37
N LEU A 324 33.51 1.73 0.42
CA LEU A 324 34.21 1.01 -0.64
C LEU A 324 34.42 -0.49 -0.30
N SER A 325 34.20 -0.97 0.88
CA SER A 325 34.23 -2.38 1.28
C SER A 325 32.84 -3.04 1.14
#